data_11fb0047c7487e80eaaccec2d230f691
#
_entry.id   11fb0047c7487e80eaaccec2d230f691
#
_cell.length_a   1.000
_cell.length_b   1.000
_cell.length_c   1.000
_cell.angle_alpha   90.00
_cell.angle_beta   90.00
_cell.angle_gamma   90.00
#
_symmetry.space_group_name_H-M   'P 1'
#
loop_
_entity.id
_entity.type
_entity.pdbx_description
1 polymer ?
#
loop_
_entity_poly.entity_id
_entity_poly.type
_entity_poly.pdbx_seq_one_letter_code
_entity_poly.pdbx_strand_id
1 'polypeptide(L)'
;MKLFVSLPMRGKTTEQIRQEIAEASQKFLDIKWNEGVELMAVRVIDSVFDLEEGTDPLVYLGKSIELMAQADYVFFVKGWEKARGCQVEHLIAEKYGLEVVEEV
;
A
#
# COMPACT_ATOMS: atom_id res chain seq x y z
N MET A 1 -2.24 2.95 14.93
CA MET A 1 -2.87 2.97 13.62
C MET A 1 -1.93 2.43 12.56
N LYS A 2 -2.42 1.58 11.68
CA LYS A 2 -1.58 0.91 10.68
C LYS A 2 -1.96 1.34 9.26
N LEU A 3 -0.93 1.60 8.45
CA LEU A 3 -1.06 2.03 7.07
C LEU A 3 -0.48 0.96 6.14
N PHE A 4 -1.28 0.53 5.17
CA PHE A 4 -0.81 -0.30 4.07
C PHE A 4 -0.66 0.59 2.83
N VAL A 5 0.51 0.52 2.17
CA VAL A 5 0.78 1.28 0.95
C VAL A 5 0.71 0.33 -0.25
N SER A 6 -0.18 0.61 -1.18
CA SER A 6 -0.28 -0.12 -2.44
C SER A 6 0.40 0.68 -3.54
N LEU A 7 1.42 0.08 -4.16
CA LEU A 7 2.21 0.72 -5.21
C LEU A 7 2.65 -0.31 -6.24
N PRO A 8 2.90 0.12 -7.49
CA PRO A 8 3.47 -0.76 -8.50
C PRO A 8 4.89 -1.18 -8.09
N MET A 9 5.15 -2.50 -8.07
CA MET A 9 6.43 -3.03 -7.62
C MET A 9 7.25 -3.67 -8.74
N ARG A 10 6.64 -3.96 -9.87
CA ARG A 10 7.28 -4.68 -10.98
C ARG A 10 8.48 -3.89 -11.52
N GLY A 11 9.62 -4.58 -11.65
CA GLY A 11 10.84 -3.98 -12.19
C GLY A 11 11.62 -3.12 -11.21
N LYS A 12 11.24 -3.12 -9.93
CA LYS A 12 11.89 -2.32 -8.90
C LYS A 12 12.64 -3.21 -7.92
N THR A 13 13.75 -2.68 -7.38
CA THR A 13 14.49 -3.36 -6.32
C THR A 13 13.75 -3.23 -5.00
N THR A 14 14.09 -4.09 -4.04
CA THR A 14 13.55 -4.01 -2.67
C THR A 14 13.81 -2.63 -2.05
N GLU A 15 15.01 -2.09 -2.26
CA GLU A 15 15.36 -0.76 -1.73
C GLU A 15 14.52 0.35 -2.34
N GLN A 16 14.29 0.30 -3.64
CA GLN A 16 13.44 1.28 -4.33
C GLN A 16 12.01 1.23 -3.79
N ILE A 17 11.48 0.02 -3.62
CA ILE A 17 10.13 -0.18 -3.09
C ILE A 17 10.02 0.39 -1.67
N ARG A 18 10.98 0.10 -0.80
CA ARG A 18 10.98 0.61 0.58
C ARG A 18 11.08 2.12 0.64
N GLN A 19 11.88 2.70 -0.22
CA GLN A 19 11.99 4.16 -0.31
C GLN A 19 10.68 4.78 -0.78
N GLU A 20 10.03 4.21 -1.79
CA GLU A 20 8.76 4.69 -2.28
C GLU A 20 7.65 4.55 -1.23
N ILE A 21 7.68 3.48 -0.43
CA ILE A 21 6.74 3.31 0.68
C ILE A 21 6.94 4.42 1.72
N ALA A 22 8.19 4.73 2.05
CA ALA A 22 8.49 5.80 3.01
C ALA A 22 8.00 7.16 2.51
N GLU A 23 8.26 7.46 1.23
CA GLU A 23 7.78 8.69 0.60
C GLU A 23 6.25 8.75 0.57
N ALA A 24 5.62 7.64 0.23
CA ALA A 24 4.17 7.54 0.18
C ALA A 24 3.55 7.75 1.55
N SER A 25 4.15 7.20 2.61
CA SER A 25 3.64 7.38 3.96
C SER A 25 3.66 8.84 4.37
N GLN A 26 4.69 9.58 3.98
CA GLN A 26 4.75 11.03 4.25
C GLN A 26 3.68 11.78 3.47
N LYS A 27 3.47 11.44 2.21
CA LYS A 27 2.41 12.04 1.39
C LYS A 27 1.04 11.78 1.98
N PHE A 28 0.81 10.58 2.48
CA PHE A 28 -0.43 10.22 3.15
C PHE A 28 -0.69 11.12 4.36
N LEU A 29 0.32 11.32 5.20
CA LEU A 29 0.21 12.19 6.37
C LEU A 29 -0.10 13.63 5.97
N ASP A 30 0.55 14.12 4.92
CA ASP A 30 0.32 15.47 4.41
C ASP A 30 -1.11 15.65 3.88
N ILE A 31 -1.62 14.65 3.16
CA ILE A 31 -2.99 14.65 2.66
C ILE A 31 -3.97 14.74 3.83
N LYS A 32 -3.77 13.92 4.86
CA LYS A 32 -4.64 13.91 6.05
C LYS A 32 -4.55 15.23 6.81
N TRP A 33 -3.36 15.77 6.94
CA TRP A 33 -3.18 17.07 7.58
C TRP A 33 -3.94 18.17 6.86
N ASN A 34 -3.89 18.18 5.52
CA ASN A 34 -4.60 19.15 4.69
C ASN A 34 -6.11 19.00 4.78
N GLU A 35 -6.61 17.82 5.13
CA GLU A 35 -8.01 17.56 5.39
C GLU A 35 -8.43 17.93 6.81
N GLY A 36 -7.50 18.44 7.62
CA GLY A 36 -7.76 18.78 9.01
C GLY A 36 -7.68 17.59 9.96
N VAL A 37 -7.12 16.48 9.52
CA VAL A 37 -6.97 15.26 10.32
C VAL A 37 -5.51 15.09 10.70
N GLU A 38 -5.21 15.18 12.00
CA GLU A 38 -3.88 14.88 12.50
C GLU A 38 -3.84 13.43 12.95
N LEU A 39 -2.98 12.63 12.32
CA LEU A 39 -2.79 11.23 12.66
C LEU A 39 -1.50 11.08 13.45
N MET A 40 -1.60 10.46 14.61
CA MET A 40 -0.44 10.20 15.48
C MET A 40 -0.12 8.71 15.49
N ALA A 41 1.16 8.38 15.67
CA ALA A 41 1.63 7.01 15.82
C ALA A 41 1.21 6.09 14.65
N VAL A 42 1.31 6.59 13.42
CA VAL A 42 1.04 5.76 12.24
C VAL A 42 2.21 4.80 12.02
N ARG A 43 1.89 3.51 11.99
CA ARG A 43 2.86 2.46 11.68
C ARG A 43 2.61 1.98 10.25
N VAL A 44 3.66 2.02 9.43
CA VAL A 44 3.59 1.52 8.06
C VAL A 44 3.82 0.01 8.07
N ILE A 45 2.90 -0.73 7.46
CA ILE A 45 3.02 -2.18 7.34
C ILE A 45 4.12 -2.50 6.33
N ASP A 46 5.05 -3.37 6.70
CA ASP A 46 6.09 -3.84 5.78
C ASP A 46 5.46 -4.84 4.80
N SER A 47 5.30 -4.40 3.55
CA SER A 47 4.71 -5.20 2.48
C SER A 47 5.74 -5.68 1.46
N VAL A 48 7.02 -5.56 1.78
CA VAL A 48 8.09 -6.08 0.95
C VAL A 48 8.38 -7.52 1.40
N PHE A 49 8.21 -8.47 0.47
CA PHE A 49 8.40 -9.89 0.76
C PHE A 49 9.70 -10.38 0.14
N ASP A 50 10.47 -11.12 0.93
CA ASP A 50 11.67 -11.80 0.46
C ASP A 50 11.31 -13.23 0.08
N LEU A 51 10.68 -13.38 -1.08
CA LEU A 51 10.26 -14.67 -1.61
C LEU A 51 11.24 -15.16 -2.67
N GLU A 52 11.26 -16.48 -2.89
CA GLU A 52 12.14 -17.09 -3.89
C GLU A 52 11.84 -16.57 -5.29
N GLU A 53 12.89 -16.47 -6.11
CA GLU A 53 12.78 -16.10 -7.50
C GLU A 53 11.84 -17.08 -8.22
N GLY A 54 10.96 -16.54 -9.05
CA GLY A 54 9.96 -17.35 -9.76
C GLY A 54 8.68 -17.63 -8.96
N THR A 55 8.55 -17.06 -7.77
CA THR A 55 7.30 -17.17 -7.01
C THR A 55 6.14 -16.58 -7.80
N ASP A 56 5.02 -17.30 -7.83
CA ASP A 56 3.84 -16.88 -8.57
C ASP A 56 3.32 -15.52 -8.06
N PRO A 57 2.97 -14.61 -8.97
CA PRO A 57 2.41 -13.30 -8.58
C PRO A 57 1.18 -13.39 -7.67
N LEU A 58 0.38 -14.45 -7.79
CA LEU A 58 -0.77 -14.65 -6.91
C LEU A 58 -0.36 -14.90 -5.45
N VAL A 59 0.80 -15.51 -5.22
CA VAL A 59 1.32 -15.72 -3.86
C VAL A 59 1.66 -14.37 -3.23
N TYR A 60 2.30 -13.49 -3.98
CA TYR A 60 2.60 -12.12 -3.52
C TYR A 60 1.31 -11.37 -3.19
N LEU A 61 0.33 -11.44 -4.08
CA LEU A 61 -0.95 -10.79 -3.90
C LEU A 61 -1.68 -11.33 -2.66
N GLY A 62 -1.67 -12.65 -2.48
CA GLY A 62 -2.28 -13.27 -1.29
C GLY A 62 -1.67 -12.77 0.00
N LYS A 63 -0.35 -12.63 0.06
CA LYS A 63 0.34 -12.09 1.24
C LYS A 63 0.00 -10.62 1.46
N SER A 64 -0.11 -9.83 0.41
CA SER A 64 -0.52 -8.43 0.52
C SER A 64 -1.94 -8.31 1.09
N ILE A 65 -2.85 -9.15 0.63
CA ILE A 65 -4.23 -9.16 1.12
C ILE A 65 -4.29 -9.49 2.61
N GLU A 66 -3.51 -10.48 3.05
CA GLU A 66 -3.41 -10.81 4.47
C GLU A 66 -2.95 -9.60 5.30
N LEU A 67 -1.96 -8.86 4.80
CA LEU A 67 -1.48 -7.66 5.49
C LEU A 67 -2.52 -6.55 5.50
N MET A 68 -3.27 -6.40 4.41
CA MET A 68 -4.34 -5.40 4.33
C MET A 68 -5.40 -5.62 5.41
N ALA A 69 -5.60 -6.85 5.86
CA ALA A 69 -6.55 -7.14 6.92
C ALA A 69 -6.17 -6.47 8.25
N GLN A 70 -4.91 -6.08 8.42
CA GLN A 70 -4.43 -5.41 9.62
C GLN A 70 -4.47 -3.88 9.51
N ALA A 71 -4.75 -3.36 8.32
CA ALA A 71 -4.64 -1.93 8.04
C ALA A 71 -5.87 -1.15 8.50
N ASP A 72 -5.62 0.04 9.02
CA ASP A 72 -6.67 1.04 9.28
C ASP A 72 -6.89 1.89 8.03
N TYR A 73 -5.82 2.15 7.28
CA TYR A 73 -5.86 2.88 6.02
C TYR A 73 -5.08 2.15 4.94
N VAL A 74 -5.57 2.23 3.71
CA VAL A 74 -4.83 1.76 2.53
C VAL A 74 -4.60 2.97 1.63
N PHE A 75 -3.33 3.27 1.35
CA PHE A 75 -2.94 4.39 0.50
C PHE A 75 -2.48 3.87 -0.85
N PHE A 76 -3.15 4.32 -1.91
CA PHE A 76 -2.82 3.94 -3.28
C PHE A 76 -1.97 5.03 -3.93
N VAL A 77 -0.75 4.67 -4.27
CA VAL A 77 0.23 5.58 -4.89
C VAL A 77 -0.19 5.89 -6.32
N LYS A 78 0.08 7.11 -6.77
CA LYS A 78 -0.23 7.54 -8.14
C LYS A 78 0.28 6.53 -9.16
N GLY A 79 -0.59 6.17 -10.10
CA GLY A 79 -0.29 5.13 -11.09
C GLY A 79 -0.79 3.74 -10.73
N TRP A 80 -1.45 3.59 -9.58
CA TRP A 80 -1.97 2.29 -9.13
C TRP A 80 -2.94 1.67 -10.14
N GLU A 81 -3.69 2.48 -10.87
CA GLU A 81 -4.69 2.02 -11.83
C GLU A 81 -4.07 1.21 -12.98
N LYS A 82 -2.78 1.37 -13.20
CA LYS A 82 -2.05 0.68 -14.27
C LYS A 82 -1.39 -0.61 -13.80
N ALA A 83 -1.40 -0.88 -12.50
CA ALA A 83 -0.76 -2.06 -11.92
C ALA A 83 -1.83 -3.07 -11.50
N ARG A 84 -1.77 -4.27 -12.07
CA ARG A 84 -2.76 -5.32 -11.85
C ARG A 84 -2.97 -5.63 -10.36
N GLY A 85 -1.88 -5.81 -9.61
CA GLY A 85 -1.96 -6.10 -8.17
C GLY A 85 -2.64 -4.98 -7.39
N CYS A 86 -2.31 -3.72 -7.72
CA CYS A 86 -2.93 -2.57 -7.09
C CYS A 86 -4.43 -2.48 -7.40
N GLN A 87 -4.81 -2.80 -8.64
CA GLN A 87 -6.22 -2.81 -9.04
C GLN A 87 -7.02 -3.80 -8.19
N VAL A 88 -6.48 -4.99 -7.98
CA VAL A 88 -7.14 -6.02 -7.16
C VAL A 88 -7.19 -5.58 -5.69
N GLU A 89 -6.10 -5.05 -5.18
CA GLU A 89 -6.06 -4.55 -3.80
C GLU A 89 -7.07 -3.42 -3.58
N HIS A 90 -7.21 -2.53 -4.56
CA HIS A 90 -8.16 -1.44 -4.50
C HIS A 90 -9.60 -1.96 -4.44
N LEU A 91 -9.92 -2.93 -5.30
CA LEU A 91 -11.24 -3.55 -5.32
C LEU A 91 -11.55 -4.20 -3.96
N ILE A 92 -10.59 -4.94 -3.42
CA ILE A 92 -10.76 -5.60 -2.11
C ILE A 92 -10.96 -4.56 -1.00
N ALA A 93 -10.15 -3.50 -1.00
CA ALA A 93 -10.27 -2.45 0.01
C ALA A 93 -11.67 -1.83 -0.01
N GLU A 94 -12.19 -1.53 -1.18
CA GLU A 94 -13.54 -0.98 -1.32
C GLU A 94 -14.62 -1.97 -0.88
N LYS A 95 -14.53 -3.22 -1.33
CA LYS A 95 -15.54 -4.23 -1.04
C LYS A 95 -15.61 -4.60 0.44
N TYR A 96 -14.49 -4.54 1.13
CA TYR A 96 -14.42 -4.90 2.55
C TYR A 96 -14.39 -3.71 3.49
N GLY A 97 -14.66 -2.51 2.98
CA GLY A 97 -14.87 -1.33 3.79
C GLY A 97 -13.63 -0.75 4.46
N LEU A 98 -12.45 -0.97 3.88
CA LEU A 98 -11.24 -0.34 4.38
C LEU A 98 -11.21 1.14 3.99
N GLU A 99 -10.59 1.96 4.84
CA GLU A 99 -10.43 3.38 4.55
C GLU A 99 -9.40 3.56 3.42
N VAL A 100 -9.86 3.99 2.25
CA VAL A 100 -9.02 4.17 1.07
C VAL A 100 -8.66 5.64 0.89
N VAL A 101 -7.36 5.88 0.66
CA VAL A 101 -6.85 7.19 0.29
C VAL A 101 -6.03 7.02 -0.98
N GLU A 102 -6.28 7.85 -1.97
CA GLU A 102 -5.58 7.79 -3.26
C GLU A 102 -4.71 9.03 -3.46
N GLU A 103 -3.51 8.81 -3.95
CA GLU A 103 -2.64 9.90 -4.37
C GLU A 103 -3.10 10.44 -5.71
N VAL A 104 -3.30 11.75 -5.77
CA VAL A 104 -3.79 12.44 -6.99
C VAL A 104 -2.64 13.05 -7.80
#